data_adb85b011a6e19ec97807eb183ff6dfe
#
_entry.id   adb85b011a6e19ec97807eb183ff6dfe
#
_cell.length_a   1.000
_cell.length_b   1.000
_cell.length_c   1.000
_cell.angle_alpha   90.00
_cell.angle_beta   90.00
_cell.angle_gamma   90.00
#
_symmetry.space_group_name_H-M   'P 1'
#
loop_
_entity.id
_entity.type
_entity.pdbx_description
1 polymer ?
#
loop_
_entity_poly.entity_id
_entity_poly.type
_entity_poly.pdbx_seq_one_letter_code
_entity_poly.pdbx_strand_id
1 'polypeptide(L)'
;ANIAEMLERTAYYALFIAITFYLSNILGFSDIQAGFISGGFSALMYLLPIFTGAYADKIGYRKAMIIAFTMMPIGYLLLGVLPFMLEGLGLVHYADAPEGAKALVANIITENQYYGLQESPLKWLVIPIMLIMVFGGSFIRSLIRASVARETTTETRARGYSIFYTLVNIGAFSGKCVIDPLRSWIGERAYIYVNFFSTALCIIALILIIFMYHSVNTEGENKTMREVWQGLWKGLTNKRLLIFIFIASGFWMCQQQLYATMPKYVIRMAGEAAKPGWIANVNPLVVVLMVNLITKWMSRYTALTSMVVGMILVPVAALVMSTGNLLGSEPIFGMHPITLMLVIGIMLQGLCECFITPRY
;
A
#
# COMPACT_ATOMS: atom_id res chain seq x y z
N ALA A 1 -13.02 -6.50 14.33
CA ALA A 1 -12.75 -6.18 12.92
C ALA A 1 -11.69 -5.08 12.78
N ASN A 2 -11.89 -3.88 13.33
CA ASN A 2 -11.02 -2.71 13.11
C ASN A 2 -9.56 -2.89 13.58
N ILE A 3 -9.31 -3.61 14.70
CA ILE A 3 -7.94 -3.89 15.15
C ILE A 3 -7.25 -4.88 14.19
N ALA A 4 -7.97 -5.88 13.71
CA ALA A 4 -7.43 -6.81 12.73
C ALA A 4 -7.09 -6.11 11.40
N GLU A 5 -7.92 -5.14 10.98
CA GLU A 5 -7.62 -4.27 9.83
C GLU A 5 -6.36 -3.43 10.07
N MET A 6 -6.22 -2.83 11.24
CA MET A 6 -5.03 -2.05 11.59
C MET A 6 -3.76 -2.89 11.47
N LEU A 7 -3.77 -4.13 11.99
CA LEU A 7 -2.64 -5.05 11.91
C LEU A 7 -2.34 -5.45 10.46
N GLU A 8 -3.40 -5.74 9.68
CA GLU A 8 -3.25 -6.06 8.26
C GLU A 8 -2.73 -4.85 7.47
N ARG A 9 -3.23 -3.63 7.74
CA ARG A 9 -2.69 -2.41 7.12
C ARG A 9 -1.23 -2.19 7.46
N THR A 10 -0.82 -2.45 8.72
CA THR A 10 0.60 -2.41 9.12
C THR A 10 1.41 -3.39 8.27
N ALA A 11 0.97 -4.62 8.13
CA ALA A 11 1.63 -5.64 7.31
C ALA A 11 1.70 -5.23 5.83
N TYR A 12 0.58 -4.77 5.29
CA TYR A 12 0.48 -4.34 3.89
C TYR A 12 1.44 -3.19 3.56
N TYR A 13 1.43 -2.12 4.36
CA TYR A 13 2.27 -0.95 4.09
C TYR A 13 3.74 -1.18 4.39
N ALA A 14 4.07 -2.09 5.30
CA ALA A 14 5.46 -2.52 5.52
C ALA A 14 6.04 -3.20 4.27
N LEU A 15 5.29 -4.11 3.65
CA LEU A 15 5.70 -4.70 2.38
C LEU A 15 5.64 -3.68 1.24
N PHE A 16 4.54 -2.92 1.13
CA PHE A 16 4.25 -2.14 -0.07
C PHE A 16 5.27 -1.03 -0.33
N ILE A 17 5.84 -0.44 0.72
CA ILE A 17 6.95 0.53 0.57
C ILE A 17 8.26 -0.14 0.11
N ALA A 18 8.40 -1.44 0.36
CA ALA A 18 9.58 -2.23 0.05
C ALA A 18 9.45 -3.09 -1.22
N ILE A 19 8.23 -3.23 -1.77
CA ILE A 19 7.93 -4.25 -2.79
C ILE A 19 8.73 -4.09 -4.08
N THR A 20 8.97 -2.86 -4.52
CA THR A 20 9.77 -2.61 -5.73
C THR A 20 11.23 -2.98 -5.54
N PHE A 21 11.77 -2.79 -4.32
CA PHE A 21 13.11 -3.25 -3.97
C PHE A 21 13.17 -4.77 -3.87
N TYR A 22 12.19 -5.39 -3.21
CA TYR A 22 12.12 -6.85 -3.13
C TYR A 22 12.11 -7.47 -4.54
N LEU A 23 11.28 -6.96 -5.45
CA LEU A 23 11.20 -7.46 -6.81
C LEU A 23 12.51 -7.25 -7.59
N SER A 24 13.14 -6.07 -7.47
CA SER A 24 14.34 -5.79 -8.26
C SER A 24 15.62 -6.29 -7.63
N ASN A 25 15.82 -6.06 -6.32
CA ASN A 25 17.11 -6.36 -5.67
C ASN A 25 17.20 -7.82 -5.23
N ILE A 26 16.07 -8.42 -4.80
CA ILE A 26 16.05 -9.81 -4.33
C ILE A 26 15.73 -10.78 -5.48
N LEU A 27 14.72 -10.47 -6.31
CA LEU A 27 14.28 -11.36 -7.38
C LEU A 27 14.88 -11.03 -8.75
N GLY A 28 15.60 -9.91 -8.90
CA GLY A 28 16.30 -9.56 -10.14
C GLY A 28 15.39 -9.09 -11.27
N PHE A 29 14.21 -8.58 -10.98
CA PHE A 29 13.39 -7.91 -12.00
C PHE A 29 13.97 -6.54 -12.36
N SER A 30 13.84 -6.14 -13.62
CA SER A 30 14.13 -4.76 -13.99
C SER A 30 13.16 -3.80 -13.28
N ASP A 31 13.54 -2.52 -13.14
CA ASP A 31 12.68 -1.51 -12.52
C ASP A 31 11.33 -1.36 -13.21
N ILE A 32 11.34 -1.49 -14.54
CA ILE A 32 10.12 -1.45 -15.36
C ILE A 32 9.22 -2.64 -15.00
N GLN A 33 9.77 -3.85 -14.96
CA GLN A 33 9.04 -5.05 -14.58
C GLN A 33 8.52 -4.97 -13.14
N ALA A 34 9.35 -4.54 -12.20
CA ALA A 34 8.97 -4.36 -10.80
C ALA A 34 7.82 -3.33 -10.66
N GLY A 35 7.87 -2.24 -11.43
CA GLY A 35 6.81 -1.25 -11.50
C GLY A 35 5.50 -1.82 -12.06
N PHE A 36 5.55 -2.59 -13.13
CA PHE A 36 4.36 -3.26 -13.69
C PHE A 36 3.76 -4.30 -12.74
N ILE A 37 4.60 -5.12 -12.10
CA ILE A 37 4.14 -6.14 -11.14
C ILE A 37 3.50 -5.48 -9.92
N SER A 38 4.16 -4.49 -9.32
CA SER A 38 3.61 -3.78 -8.15
C SER A 38 2.35 -2.97 -8.49
N GLY A 39 2.32 -2.34 -9.66
CA GLY A 39 1.14 -1.65 -10.19
C GLY A 39 -0.02 -2.60 -10.46
N GLY A 40 0.24 -3.73 -11.09
CA GLY A 40 -0.75 -4.79 -11.33
C GLY A 40 -1.30 -5.39 -10.03
N PHE A 41 -0.42 -5.65 -9.06
CA PHE A 41 -0.80 -6.07 -7.71
C PHE A 41 -1.76 -5.08 -7.06
N SER A 42 -1.42 -3.79 -7.09
CA SER A 42 -2.28 -2.73 -6.56
C SER A 42 -3.60 -2.64 -7.30
N ALA A 43 -3.58 -2.64 -8.63
CA ALA A 43 -4.79 -2.56 -9.45
C ALA A 43 -5.77 -3.70 -9.13
N LEU A 44 -5.29 -4.94 -9.08
CA LEU A 44 -6.11 -6.10 -8.74
C LEU A 44 -6.65 -6.01 -7.31
N MET A 45 -5.85 -5.53 -6.36
CA MET A 45 -6.25 -5.35 -4.96
C MET A 45 -7.43 -4.35 -4.81
N TYR A 46 -7.60 -3.41 -5.74
CA TYR A 46 -8.72 -2.46 -5.73
C TYR A 46 -9.87 -2.88 -6.66
N LEU A 47 -9.61 -3.68 -7.67
CA LEU A 47 -10.63 -4.11 -8.63
C LEU A 47 -11.42 -5.33 -8.15
N LEU A 48 -10.74 -6.30 -7.55
CA LEU A 48 -11.36 -7.55 -7.09
C LEU A 48 -12.36 -7.40 -5.94
N PRO A 49 -12.29 -6.39 -5.03
CA PRO A 49 -13.26 -6.22 -3.96
C PRO A 49 -14.72 -6.18 -4.44
N ILE A 50 -14.97 -5.76 -5.67
CA ILE A 50 -16.31 -5.76 -6.26
C ILE A 50 -16.87 -7.19 -6.35
N PHE A 51 -16.04 -8.13 -6.79
CA PHE A 51 -16.43 -9.54 -6.96
C PHE A 51 -16.36 -10.32 -5.64
N THR A 52 -15.29 -10.10 -4.86
CA THR A 52 -15.11 -10.79 -3.57
C THR A 52 -16.14 -10.34 -2.55
N GLY A 53 -16.60 -9.08 -2.59
CA GLY A 53 -17.71 -8.59 -1.78
C GLY A 53 -19.00 -9.36 -2.05
N ALA A 54 -19.38 -9.50 -3.32
CA ALA A 54 -20.56 -10.26 -3.71
C ALA A 54 -20.47 -11.75 -3.35
N TYR A 55 -19.27 -12.33 -3.47
CA TYR A 55 -19.04 -13.70 -3.04
C TYR A 55 -19.10 -13.87 -1.52
N ALA A 56 -18.61 -12.89 -0.77
CA ALA A 56 -18.66 -12.86 0.69
C ALA A 56 -20.10 -12.80 1.23
N ASP A 57 -20.98 -12.05 0.55
CA ASP A 57 -22.42 -12.04 0.86
C ASP A 57 -23.03 -13.44 0.78
N LYS A 58 -22.56 -14.29 -0.15
CA LYS A 58 -23.04 -15.66 -0.33
C LYS A 58 -22.54 -16.64 0.72
N ILE A 59 -21.24 -16.59 1.08
CA ILE A 59 -20.62 -17.55 2.03
C ILE A 59 -20.71 -17.11 3.49
N GLY A 60 -21.11 -15.87 3.73
CA GLY A 60 -21.20 -15.24 5.05
C GLY A 60 -19.91 -14.54 5.47
N TYR A 61 -20.06 -13.40 6.12
CA TYR A 61 -18.97 -12.48 6.45
C TYR A 61 -17.88 -13.10 7.32
N ARG A 62 -18.25 -13.88 8.34
CA ARG A 62 -17.28 -14.53 9.23
C ARG A 62 -16.38 -15.51 8.49
N LYS A 63 -16.99 -16.38 7.66
CA LYS A 63 -16.23 -17.35 6.86
C LYS A 63 -15.33 -16.65 5.85
N ALA A 64 -15.86 -15.65 5.15
CA ALA A 64 -15.09 -14.88 4.20
C ALA A 64 -13.90 -14.14 4.85
N MET A 65 -14.07 -13.58 6.06
CA MET A 65 -12.97 -12.98 6.84
C MET A 65 -11.92 -14.02 7.23
N ILE A 66 -12.30 -15.18 7.73
CA ILE A 66 -11.35 -16.25 8.08
C ILE A 66 -10.55 -16.67 6.84
N ILE A 67 -11.20 -16.89 5.71
CA ILE A 67 -10.51 -17.20 4.44
C ILE A 67 -9.50 -16.12 4.09
N ALA A 68 -9.93 -14.85 4.10
CA ALA A 68 -9.11 -13.71 3.75
C ALA A 68 -7.88 -13.58 4.65
N PHE A 69 -8.08 -13.61 5.97
CA PHE A 69 -7.01 -13.53 6.95
C PHE A 69 -6.15 -14.80 7.04
N THR A 70 -6.56 -15.90 6.45
CA THR A 70 -5.72 -17.10 6.25
C THR A 70 -4.84 -16.97 5.00
N MET A 71 -5.39 -16.42 3.91
CA MET A 71 -4.65 -16.25 2.66
C MET A 71 -3.51 -15.24 2.79
N MET A 72 -3.71 -14.16 3.55
CA MET A 72 -2.70 -13.10 3.71
C MET A 72 -1.40 -13.61 4.35
N PRO A 73 -1.39 -14.23 5.53
CA PRO A 73 -0.15 -14.73 6.13
C PRO A 73 0.52 -15.82 5.28
N ILE A 74 -0.25 -16.66 4.57
CA ILE A 74 0.30 -17.63 3.62
C ILE A 74 1.06 -16.90 2.50
N GLY A 75 0.48 -15.88 1.90
CA GLY A 75 1.12 -15.10 0.85
C GLY A 75 2.39 -14.41 1.33
N TYR A 76 2.36 -13.75 2.49
CA TYR A 76 3.55 -13.11 3.07
C TYR A 76 4.62 -14.14 3.43
N LEU A 77 4.25 -15.27 4.03
CA LEU A 77 5.18 -16.34 4.36
C LEU A 77 5.88 -16.88 3.12
N LEU A 78 5.13 -17.14 2.05
CA LEU A 78 5.68 -17.63 0.79
C LEU A 78 6.62 -16.60 0.15
N LEU A 79 6.32 -15.29 0.21
CA LEU A 79 7.25 -14.24 -0.23
C LEU A 79 8.54 -14.24 0.60
N GLY A 80 8.44 -14.43 1.92
CA GLY A 80 9.62 -14.49 2.79
C GLY A 80 10.46 -15.74 2.56
N VAL A 81 9.82 -16.90 2.33
CA VAL A 81 10.49 -18.20 2.16
C VAL A 81 11.06 -18.38 0.75
N LEU A 82 10.47 -17.76 -0.28
CA LEU A 82 10.86 -17.94 -1.68
C LEU A 82 12.37 -17.75 -1.91
N PRO A 83 13.04 -16.68 -1.47
CA PRO A 83 14.49 -16.52 -1.66
C PRO A 83 15.29 -17.62 -0.99
N PHE A 84 14.96 -18.00 0.25
CA PHE A 84 15.65 -19.08 0.98
C PHE A 84 15.47 -20.46 0.32
N MET A 85 14.27 -20.72 -0.19
CA MET A 85 14.00 -21.96 -0.93
C MET A 85 14.86 -22.03 -2.19
N LEU A 86 14.98 -20.95 -2.93
CA LEU A 86 15.78 -20.90 -4.16
C LEU A 86 17.27 -21.00 -3.86
N GLU A 87 17.75 -20.40 -2.77
CA GLU A 87 19.12 -20.54 -2.28
C GLU A 87 19.41 -21.98 -1.83
N GLY A 88 18.51 -22.58 -1.06
CA GLY A 88 18.61 -23.96 -0.58
C GLY A 88 18.61 -25.00 -1.72
N LEU A 89 17.98 -24.71 -2.84
CA LEU A 89 18.03 -25.54 -4.06
C LEU A 89 19.30 -25.31 -4.89
N GLY A 90 20.20 -24.42 -4.46
CA GLY A 90 21.42 -24.08 -5.20
C GLY A 90 21.17 -23.30 -6.50
N LEU A 91 19.98 -22.72 -6.65
CA LEU A 91 19.60 -21.96 -7.86
C LEU A 91 20.06 -20.51 -7.79
N VAL A 92 20.33 -20.01 -6.61
CA VAL A 92 20.71 -18.64 -6.32
C VAL A 92 21.71 -18.62 -5.16
N HIS A 93 22.60 -17.66 -5.16
CA HIS A 93 23.45 -17.37 -4.02
C HIS A 93 23.33 -15.90 -3.66
N TYR A 94 22.89 -15.60 -2.44
CA TYR A 94 22.82 -14.24 -1.91
C TYR A 94 24.09 -13.93 -1.14
N ALA A 95 25.02 -13.21 -1.77
CA ALA A 95 26.20 -12.72 -1.07
C ALA A 95 25.86 -11.54 -0.14
N ASP A 96 26.58 -11.43 0.96
CA ASP A 96 26.49 -10.23 1.80
C ASP A 96 27.11 -9.04 1.06
N ALA A 97 26.55 -7.86 1.27
CA ALA A 97 27.08 -6.64 0.68
C ALA A 97 28.54 -6.43 1.13
N PRO A 98 29.44 -5.93 0.26
CA PRO A 98 30.80 -5.59 0.66
C PRO A 98 30.82 -4.67 1.87
N GLU A 99 31.85 -4.77 2.73
CA GLU A 99 31.99 -3.88 3.87
C GLU A 99 31.88 -2.42 3.44
N GLY A 100 30.93 -1.70 4.03
CA GLY A 100 30.64 -0.29 3.72
C GLY A 100 29.44 -0.05 2.79
N ALA A 101 28.98 -1.02 2.04
CA ALA A 101 27.76 -0.91 1.23
C ALA A 101 26.57 -1.50 2.00
N LYS A 102 25.81 -0.64 2.69
CA LYS A 102 24.65 -1.09 3.47
C LYS A 102 23.36 -1.20 2.66
N ALA A 103 23.38 -0.77 1.43
CA ALA A 103 22.21 -0.81 0.56
C ALA A 103 22.64 -0.87 -0.90
N LEU A 104 21.86 -1.59 -1.69
CA LEU A 104 22.01 -1.61 -3.11
C LEU A 104 21.28 -0.43 -3.74
N VAL A 105 22.02 0.27 -4.54
CA VAL A 105 21.42 1.07 -5.60
C VAL A 105 21.06 0.10 -6.71
N ALA A 106 19.82 0.09 -7.13
CA ALA A 106 19.26 -0.88 -8.08
C ALA A 106 20.01 -1.03 -9.44
N ASN A 107 21.05 -0.25 -9.67
CA ASN A 107 21.89 -0.28 -10.87
C ASN A 107 23.34 -0.65 -10.58
N ILE A 108 23.72 -0.90 -9.34
CA ILE A 108 25.09 -1.32 -9.02
C ILE A 108 25.07 -2.82 -8.79
N ILE A 109 25.08 -3.54 -9.88
CA ILE A 109 25.45 -4.94 -9.89
C ILE A 109 26.97 -4.93 -9.98
N THR A 110 27.65 -5.04 -8.86
CA THR A 110 29.08 -5.31 -8.87
C THR A 110 29.26 -6.79 -9.15
N GLU A 111 30.36 -7.15 -9.82
CA GLU A 111 30.68 -8.53 -10.22
C GLU A 111 30.64 -9.55 -9.08
N ASN A 112 30.72 -9.09 -7.83
CA ASN A 112 30.75 -9.93 -6.62
C ASN A 112 29.45 -9.93 -5.83
N GLN A 113 28.42 -9.22 -6.26
CA GLN A 113 27.13 -9.14 -5.55
C GLN A 113 26.04 -9.72 -6.41
N TYR A 114 25.41 -10.72 -5.87
CA TYR A 114 24.30 -11.35 -6.51
C TYR A 114 23.02 -11.09 -5.71
N TYR A 115 22.09 -10.39 -6.29
CA TYR A 115 20.87 -9.96 -5.66
C TYR A 115 19.63 -10.39 -6.43
N GLY A 116 19.55 -11.66 -6.72
CA GLY A 116 18.35 -12.20 -7.29
C GLY A 116 18.57 -13.04 -8.56
N LEU A 117 17.45 -13.38 -9.14
CA LEU A 117 17.29 -14.38 -10.19
C LEU A 117 17.22 -13.73 -11.58
N GLN A 118 18.16 -12.88 -11.95
CA GLN A 118 18.05 -11.99 -13.12
C GLN A 118 17.62 -12.72 -14.40
N GLU A 119 18.18 -13.90 -14.67
CA GLU A 119 17.94 -14.65 -15.90
C GLU A 119 17.06 -15.89 -15.71
N SER A 120 16.78 -16.27 -14.47
CA SER A 120 15.97 -17.46 -14.18
C SER A 120 14.47 -17.21 -14.33
N PRO A 121 13.72 -18.10 -14.97
CA PRO A 121 12.27 -18.04 -15.01
C PRO A 121 11.63 -18.24 -13.62
N LEU A 122 12.36 -18.77 -12.65
CA LEU A 122 11.86 -19.04 -11.30
C LEU A 122 11.46 -17.78 -10.55
N LYS A 123 12.00 -16.60 -10.90
CA LYS A 123 11.55 -15.31 -10.32
C LYS A 123 10.05 -15.06 -10.51
N TRP A 124 9.46 -15.64 -11.57
CA TRP A 124 8.02 -15.48 -11.84
C TRP A 124 7.11 -16.23 -10.88
N LEU A 125 7.67 -17.12 -10.02
CA LEU A 125 6.91 -17.73 -8.92
C LEU A 125 6.34 -16.71 -7.94
N VAL A 126 6.85 -15.48 -7.92
CA VAL A 126 6.30 -14.39 -7.15
C VAL A 126 4.86 -14.04 -7.56
N ILE A 127 4.52 -14.20 -8.85
CA ILE A 127 3.20 -13.81 -9.37
C ILE A 127 2.06 -14.63 -8.72
N PRO A 128 2.04 -15.97 -8.75
CA PRO A 128 1.00 -16.74 -8.08
C PRO A 128 0.95 -16.48 -6.57
N ILE A 129 2.11 -16.24 -5.92
CA ILE A 129 2.16 -15.88 -4.50
C ILE A 129 1.46 -14.54 -4.26
N MET A 130 1.77 -13.52 -5.06
CA MET A 130 1.11 -12.22 -4.97
C MET A 130 -0.39 -12.30 -5.27
N LEU A 131 -0.82 -13.19 -6.16
CA LEU A 131 -2.26 -13.42 -6.42
C LEU A 131 -2.98 -13.97 -5.19
N ILE A 132 -2.37 -14.87 -4.40
CA ILE A 132 -2.94 -15.32 -3.12
C ILE A 132 -3.20 -14.12 -2.20
N MET A 133 -2.24 -13.20 -2.10
CA MET A 133 -2.39 -11.97 -1.29
C MET A 133 -3.46 -11.06 -1.86
N VAL A 134 -3.54 -10.91 -3.19
CA VAL A 134 -4.57 -10.10 -3.85
C VAL A 134 -5.96 -10.62 -3.52
N PHE A 135 -6.19 -11.93 -3.60
CA PHE A 135 -7.47 -12.52 -3.24
C PHE A 135 -7.80 -12.28 -1.76
N GLY A 136 -6.87 -12.58 -0.84
CA GLY A 136 -7.06 -12.33 0.59
C GLY A 136 -7.37 -10.86 0.90
N GLY A 137 -6.53 -9.94 0.42
CA GLY A 137 -6.67 -8.51 0.65
C GLY A 137 -7.92 -7.90 0.03
N SER A 138 -8.38 -8.42 -1.12
CA SER A 138 -9.61 -7.95 -1.75
C SER A 138 -10.85 -8.27 -0.91
N PHE A 139 -10.91 -9.44 -0.28
CA PHE A 139 -11.94 -9.77 0.69
C PHE A 139 -11.91 -8.86 1.90
N ILE A 140 -10.74 -8.63 2.49
CA ILE A 140 -10.59 -7.76 3.67
C ILE A 140 -11.14 -6.37 3.38
N ARG A 141 -10.74 -5.78 2.25
CA ARG A 141 -11.17 -4.41 1.85
C ARG A 141 -12.67 -4.26 1.69
N SER A 142 -13.36 -5.27 1.16
CA SER A 142 -14.83 -5.23 1.01
C SER A 142 -15.54 -5.51 2.34
N LEU A 143 -15.10 -6.54 3.06
CA LEU A 143 -15.78 -7.04 4.25
C LEU A 143 -15.73 -6.10 5.44
N ILE A 144 -14.57 -5.50 5.72
CA ILE A 144 -14.45 -4.67 6.93
C ILE A 144 -15.25 -3.39 6.79
N ARG A 145 -15.23 -2.74 5.63
CA ARG A 145 -16.09 -1.57 5.38
C ARG A 145 -17.58 -1.92 5.52
N ALA A 146 -17.99 -3.06 4.98
CA ALA A 146 -19.36 -3.52 5.10
C ALA A 146 -19.73 -3.90 6.55
N SER A 147 -18.80 -4.48 7.31
CA SER A 147 -19.00 -4.77 8.74
C SER A 147 -19.23 -3.49 9.54
N VAL A 148 -18.43 -2.45 9.33
CA VAL A 148 -18.63 -1.14 10.00
C VAL A 148 -20.03 -0.59 9.68
N ALA A 149 -20.47 -0.67 8.41
CA ALA A 149 -21.79 -0.21 8.03
C ALA A 149 -22.95 -0.99 8.69
N ARG A 150 -22.76 -2.30 8.88
CA ARG A 150 -23.79 -3.19 9.45
C ARG A 150 -23.85 -3.17 10.96
N GLU A 151 -22.71 -2.98 11.62
CA GLU A 151 -22.61 -2.99 13.09
C GLU A 151 -22.83 -1.61 13.71
N THR A 152 -23.09 -0.57 12.89
CA THR A 152 -23.35 0.79 13.34
C THR A 152 -24.77 1.23 12.97
N THR A 153 -25.43 1.92 13.90
CA THR A 153 -26.72 2.58 13.63
C THR A 153 -26.49 3.85 12.79
N THR A 154 -27.55 4.38 12.20
CA THR A 154 -27.48 5.62 11.42
C THR A 154 -26.83 6.77 12.19
N GLU A 155 -27.06 6.84 13.51
CA GLU A 155 -26.52 7.87 14.40
C GLU A 155 -25.02 7.65 14.70
N THR A 156 -24.59 6.41 14.87
CA THR A 156 -23.21 6.06 15.26
C THR A 156 -22.31 5.77 14.06
N ARG A 157 -22.86 5.66 12.85
CA ARG A 157 -22.13 5.28 11.63
C ARG A 157 -20.96 6.19 11.32
N ALA A 158 -21.15 7.50 11.42
CA ALA A 158 -20.08 8.47 11.17
C ALA A 158 -18.91 8.28 12.15
N ARG A 159 -19.20 8.02 13.42
CA ARG A 159 -18.19 7.72 14.45
C ARG A 159 -17.49 6.39 14.19
N GLY A 160 -18.23 5.37 13.76
CA GLY A 160 -17.68 4.06 13.39
C GLY A 160 -16.66 4.15 12.25
N TYR A 161 -17.01 4.88 11.19
CA TYR A 161 -16.09 5.13 10.08
C TYR A 161 -14.90 6.01 10.45
N SER A 162 -15.07 7.00 11.34
CA SER A 162 -13.96 7.81 11.82
C SER A 162 -12.93 6.97 12.60
N ILE A 163 -13.37 6.08 13.48
CA ILE A 163 -12.51 5.16 14.21
C ILE A 163 -11.79 4.21 13.23
N PHE A 164 -12.54 3.62 12.29
CA PHE A 164 -11.99 2.77 11.25
C PHE A 164 -10.88 3.49 10.46
N TYR A 165 -11.15 4.70 9.97
CA TYR A 165 -10.17 5.46 9.20
C TYR A 165 -8.92 5.83 10.00
N THR A 166 -9.10 6.19 11.28
CA THR A 166 -7.98 6.46 12.19
C THR A 166 -7.09 5.23 12.36
N LEU A 167 -7.67 4.06 12.60
CA LEU A 167 -6.90 2.81 12.78
C LEU A 167 -6.19 2.37 11.51
N VAL A 168 -6.81 2.55 10.33
CA VAL A 168 -6.17 2.31 9.03
C VAL A 168 -4.92 3.19 8.87
N ASN A 169 -5.01 4.47 9.22
CA ASN A 169 -3.88 5.40 9.13
C ASN A 169 -2.77 5.11 10.15
N ILE A 170 -3.13 4.71 11.38
CA ILE A 170 -2.16 4.24 12.37
C ILE A 170 -1.43 3.01 11.83
N GLY A 171 -2.14 2.05 11.24
CA GLY A 171 -1.54 0.88 10.61
C GLY A 171 -0.60 1.26 9.46
N ALA A 172 -1.04 2.16 8.59
CA ALA A 172 -0.23 2.63 7.46
C ALA A 172 1.05 3.35 7.90
N PHE A 173 0.95 4.17 8.95
CA PHE A 173 2.10 4.85 9.55
C PHE A 173 3.08 3.83 10.17
N SER A 174 2.56 2.96 11.04
CA SER A 174 3.37 1.97 11.75
C SER A 174 4.09 1.01 10.78
N GLY A 175 3.40 0.57 9.72
CA GLY A 175 4.00 -0.33 8.73
C GLY A 175 5.20 0.29 8.03
N LYS A 176 5.10 1.54 7.59
CA LYS A 176 6.20 2.22 6.91
C LYS A 176 7.39 2.52 7.84
N CYS A 177 7.16 2.63 9.14
CA CYS A 177 8.24 2.81 10.11
C CYS A 177 9.16 1.57 10.26
N VAL A 178 8.74 0.40 9.80
CA VAL A 178 9.48 -0.85 10.04
C VAL A 178 10.68 -1.02 9.13
N ILE A 179 10.57 -0.62 7.86
CA ILE A 179 11.56 -0.97 6.85
C ILE A 179 12.92 -0.26 7.06
N ASP A 180 12.92 1.01 7.40
CA ASP A 180 14.15 1.78 7.52
C ASP A 180 15.04 1.32 8.71
N PRO A 181 14.51 1.08 9.93
CA PRO A 181 15.29 0.47 11.00
C PRO A 181 15.75 -0.94 10.65
N LEU A 182 14.91 -1.75 10.04
CA LEU A 182 15.25 -3.11 9.65
C LEU A 182 16.38 -3.11 8.62
N ARG A 183 16.30 -2.22 7.62
CA ARG A 183 17.35 -2.03 6.62
C ARG A 183 18.67 -1.52 7.21
N SER A 184 18.60 -0.62 8.18
CA SER A 184 19.81 -0.13 8.86
C SER A 184 20.50 -1.21 9.71
N TRP A 185 19.76 -2.23 10.14
CA TRP A 185 20.27 -3.33 10.98
C TRP A 185 20.82 -4.49 10.14
N ILE A 186 20.06 -4.97 9.14
CA ILE A 186 20.37 -6.18 8.38
C ILE A 186 20.55 -5.94 6.87
N GLY A 187 20.68 -4.67 6.46
CA GLY A 187 20.89 -4.30 5.06
C GLY A 187 19.75 -4.70 4.15
N GLU A 188 20.07 -5.15 2.97
CA GLU A 188 19.11 -5.54 1.92
C GLU A 188 18.24 -6.74 2.27
N ARG A 189 18.72 -7.62 3.14
CA ARG A 189 17.93 -8.75 3.65
C ARG A 189 16.65 -8.28 4.36
N ALA A 190 16.59 -7.00 4.77
CA ALA A 190 15.37 -6.39 5.29
C ALA A 190 14.15 -6.56 4.39
N TYR A 191 14.36 -6.52 3.08
CA TYR A 191 13.26 -6.71 2.11
C TYR A 191 12.69 -8.14 2.09
N ILE A 192 13.45 -9.11 2.58
CA ILE A 192 12.98 -10.49 2.80
C ILE A 192 12.29 -10.58 4.16
N TYR A 193 12.95 -10.11 5.21
CA TYR A 193 12.47 -10.26 6.60
C TYR A 193 11.20 -9.47 6.91
N VAL A 194 10.92 -8.37 6.19
CA VAL A 194 9.67 -7.63 6.32
C VAL A 194 8.44 -8.50 6.01
N ASN A 195 8.59 -9.53 5.17
CA ASN A 195 7.51 -10.46 4.87
C ASN A 195 7.19 -11.37 6.07
N PHE A 196 8.21 -11.81 6.83
CA PHE A 196 7.98 -12.58 8.07
C PHE A 196 7.32 -11.73 9.16
N PHE A 197 7.73 -10.46 9.28
CA PHE A 197 7.05 -9.50 10.16
C PHE A 197 5.58 -9.35 9.77
N SER A 198 5.29 -9.17 8.49
CA SER A 198 3.93 -9.07 7.96
C SER A 198 3.13 -10.35 8.18
N THR A 199 3.77 -11.51 8.04
CA THR A 199 3.17 -12.82 8.35
C THR A 199 2.73 -12.89 9.81
N ALA A 200 3.61 -12.53 10.74
CA ALA A 200 3.30 -12.56 12.18
C ALA A 200 2.10 -11.67 12.52
N LEU A 201 2.07 -10.44 12.00
CA LEU A 201 0.94 -9.53 12.20
C LEU A 201 -0.38 -10.07 11.64
N CYS A 202 -0.34 -10.68 10.45
CA CYS A 202 -1.54 -11.27 9.85
C CYS A 202 -2.01 -12.53 10.59
N ILE A 203 -1.10 -13.32 11.18
CA ILE A 203 -1.47 -14.43 12.06
C ILE A 203 -2.16 -13.91 13.32
N ILE A 204 -1.64 -12.87 13.96
CA ILE A 204 -2.28 -12.23 15.12
C ILE A 204 -3.67 -11.71 14.72
N ALA A 205 -3.80 -11.06 13.57
CA ALA A 205 -5.08 -10.60 13.06
C ALA A 205 -6.06 -11.76 12.80
N LEU A 206 -5.59 -12.87 12.24
CA LEU A 206 -6.39 -14.09 12.04
C LEU A 206 -6.91 -14.65 13.37
N ILE A 207 -6.04 -14.75 14.38
CA ILE A 207 -6.41 -15.21 15.73
C ILE A 207 -7.50 -14.29 16.30
N LEU A 208 -7.35 -12.97 16.20
CA LEU A 208 -8.39 -12.03 16.65
C LEU A 208 -9.72 -12.23 15.91
N ILE A 209 -9.69 -12.49 14.59
CA ILE A 209 -10.91 -12.76 13.83
C ILE A 209 -11.57 -14.07 14.26
N ILE A 210 -10.81 -15.14 14.45
CA ILE A 210 -11.36 -16.44 14.84
C ILE A 210 -12.03 -16.37 16.20
N PHE A 211 -11.38 -15.74 17.20
CA PHE A 211 -11.85 -15.76 18.57
C PHE A 211 -12.79 -14.60 18.93
N MET A 212 -12.62 -13.43 18.33
CA MET A 212 -13.33 -12.22 18.76
C MET A 212 -14.38 -11.72 17.75
N TYR A 213 -14.32 -12.15 16.47
CA TYR A 213 -15.27 -11.66 15.50
C TYR A 213 -16.52 -12.55 15.44
N HIS A 214 -17.64 -11.99 15.89
CA HIS A 214 -18.96 -12.58 15.78
C HIS A 214 -19.81 -11.67 14.86
N SER A 215 -20.25 -12.19 13.73
CA SER A 215 -21.15 -11.46 12.85
C SER A 215 -22.56 -11.49 13.42
N VAL A 216 -23.13 -10.33 13.67
CA VAL A 216 -24.48 -10.19 14.24
C VAL A 216 -25.56 -10.47 13.20
N ASN A 217 -25.29 -10.24 11.91
CA ASN A 217 -26.22 -10.46 10.81
C ASN A 217 -25.59 -11.35 9.73
N THR A 218 -26.11 -12.57 9.64
CA THR A 218 -25.69 -13.58 8.64
C THR A 218 -26.41 -13.46 7.30
N GLU A 219 -27.50 -12.67 7.25
CA GLU A 219 -28.28 -12.51 6.03
C GLU A 219 -27.67 -11.38 5.16
N GLY A 220 -26.84 -11.78 4.20
CA GLY A 220 -26.41 -10.92 3.12
C GLY A 220 -27.51 -10.80 2.05
N GLU A 221 -27.56 -9.69 1.34
CA GLU A 221 -28.28 -9.62 0.08
C GLU A 221 -27.69 -10.68 -0.86
N ASN A 222 -28.44 -11.73 -1.15
CA ASN A 222 -28.03 -12.82 -2.05
C ASN A 222 -27.96 -12.32 -3.51
N LYS A 223 -27.07 -11.37 -3.78
CA LYS A 223 -26.82 -10.92 -5.16
C LYS A 223 -26.15 -12.01 -5.96
N THR A 224 -26.75 -12.36 -7.07
CA THR A 224 -26.13 -13.27 -8.04
C THR A 224 -24.98 -12.57 -8.76
N MET A 225 -23.97 -13.33 -9.21
CA MET A 225 -22.87 -12.77 -10.01
C MET A 225 -23.37 -12.05 -11.27
N ARG A 226 -24.50 -12.46 -11.80
CA ARG A 226 -25.17 -11.80 -12.93
C ARG A 226 -25.65 -10.39 -12.56
N GLU A 227 -26.24 -10.23 -11.39
CA GLU A 227 -26.70 -8.92 -10.88
C GLU A 227 -25.52 -7.98 -10.60
N VAL A 228 -24.41 -8.52 -10.07
CA VAL A 228 -23.16 -7.76 -9.88
C VAL A 228 -22.63 -7.27 -11.23
N TRP A 229 -22.56 -8.15 -12.24
CA TRP A 229 -22.16 -7.78 -13.60
C TRP A 229 -23.08 -6.73 -14.24
N GLN A 230 -24.38 -6.88 -14.08
CA GLN A 230 -25.37 -5.91 -14.60
C GLN A 230 -25.20 -4.54 -13.93
N GLY A 231 -24.98 -4.54 -12.61
CA GLY A 231 -24.70 -3.30 -11.85
C GLY A 231 -23.43 -2.61 -12.33
N LEU A 232 -22.34 -3.36 -12.52
CA LEU A 232 -21.09 -2.85 -13.09
C LEU A 232 -21.27 -2.27 -14.48
N TRP A 233 -21.95 -3.01 -15.36
CA TRP A 233 -22.20 -2.56 -16.73
C TRP A 233 -23.03 -1.28 -16.76
N LYS A 234 -24.06 -1.19 -15.93
CA LYS A 234 -24.87 0.02 -15.77
C LYS A 234 -24.04 1.21 -15.28
N GLY A 235 -23.10 0.98 -14.36
CA GLY A 235 -22.12 2.00 -13.92
C GLY A 235 -21.21 2.44 -15.06
N LEU A 236 -20.64 1.49 -15.79
CA LEU A 236 -19.73 1.74 -16.92
C LEU A 236 -20.39 2.37 -18.14
N THR A 237 -21.71 2.34 -18.25
CA THR A 237 -22.45 3.05 -19.30
C THR A 237 -22.82 4.49 -18.93
N ASN A 238 -22.65 4.88 -17.66
CA ASN A 238 -22.91 6.23 -17.21
C ASN A 238 -21.70 7.15 -17.51
N LYS A 239 -21.83 7.98 -18.54
CA LYS A 239 -20.77 8.89 -19.00
C LYS A 239 -20.24 9.83 -17.89
N ARG A 240 -21.12 10.34 -17.00
CA ARG A 240 -20.71 11.22 -15.91
C ARG A 240 -19.84 10.48 -14.89
N LEU A 241 -20.25 9.24 -14.56
CA LEU A 241 -19.48 8.38 -13.66
C LEU A 241 -18.14 8.00 -14.27
N LEU A 242 -18.08 7.67 -15.56
CA LEU A 242 -16.83 7.36 -16.26
C LEU A 242 -15.85 8.53 -16.26
N ILE A 243 -16.31 9.73 -16.56
CA ILE A 243 -15.47 10.94 -16.52
C ILE A 243 -14.94 11.16 -15.09
N PHE A 244 -15.81 11.01 -14.09
CA PHE A 244 -15.41 11.12 -12.70
C PHE A 244 -14.35 10.08 -12.30
N ILE A 245 -14.57 8.80 -12.66
CA ILE A 245 -13.60 7.72 -12.42
C ILE A 245 -12.27 8.03 -13.10
N PHE A 246 -12.29 8.49 -14.35
CA PHE A 246 -11.07 8.83 -15.08
C PHE A 246 -10.27 9.95 -14.40
N ILE A 247 -10.92 11.02 -13.97
CA ILE A 247 -10.29 12.13 -13.25
C ILE A 247 -9.74 11.65 -11.89
N ALA A 248 -10.54 10.91 -11.12
CA ALA A 248 -10.12 10.37 -9.83
C ALA A 248 -8.95 9.38 -9.98
N SER A 249 -8.93 8.59 -11.04
CA SER A 249 -7.82 7.67 -11.35
C SER A 249 -6.51 8.43 -11.57
N GLY A 250 -6.54 9.58 -12.23
CA GLY A 250 -5.37 10.44 -12.40
C GLY A 250 -4.78 10.90 -11.07
N PHE A 251 -5.62 11.32 -10.14
CA PHE A 251 -5.18 11.66 -8.78
C PHE A 251 -4.52 10.46 -8.09
N TRP A 252 -5.19 9.31 -8.05
CA TRP A 252 -4.65 8.13 -7.40
C TRP A 252 -3.39 7.58 -8.08
N MET A 253 -3.25 7.74 -9.39
CA MET A 253 -2.03 7.40 -10.11
C MET A 253 -0.84 8.24 -9.62
N CYS A 254 -1.02 9.55 -9.43
CA CYS A 254 0.00 10.41 -8.84
C CYS A 254 0.29 10.03 -7.37
N GLN A 255 -0.76 9.76 -6.59
CA GLN A 255 -0.64 9.39 -5.18
C GLN A 255 0.13 8.08 -4.98
N GLN A 256 -0.05 7.10 -5.84
CA GLN A 256 0.63 5.82 -5.76
C GLN A 256 2.14 5.89 -6.07
N GLN A 257 2.61 6.95 -6.73
CA GLN A 257 4.05 7.15 -6.95
C GLN A 257 4.83 7.31 -5.64
N LEU A 258 4.16 7.73 -4.56
CA LEU A 258 4.74 7.74 -3.21
C LEU A 258 5.28 6.36 -2.76
N TYR A 259 4.73 5.29 -3.29
CA TYR A 259 5.12 3.92 -2.95
C TYR A 259 5.89 3.23 -4.08
N ALA A 260 5.52 3.51 -5.32
CA ALA A 260 6.08 2.80 -6.47
C ALA A 260 7.46 3.37 -6.89
N THR A 261 7.61 4.68 -6.91
CA THR A 261 8.78 5.35 -7.51
C THR A 261 9.63 6.09 -6.49
N MET A 262 9.01 6.82 -5.55
CA MET A 262 9.71 7.69 -4.61
C MET A 262 10.78 6.95 -3.79
N PRO A 263 10.55 5.72 -3.27
CA PRO A 263 11.57 5.04 -2.48
C PRO A 263 12.88 4.84 -3.23
N LYS A 264 12.81 4.40 -4.48
CA LYS A 264 13.98 4.22 -5.33
C LYS A 264 14.60 5.55 -5.75
N TYR A 265 13.77 6.52 -6.09
CA TYR A 265 14.21 7.84 -6.49
C TYR A 265 15.05 8.51 -5.38
N VAL A 266 14.53 8.53 -4.14
CA VAL A 266 15.23 9.20 -3.04
C VAL A 266 16.56 8.54 -2.70
N ILE A 267 16.63 7.21 -2.74
CA ILE A 267 17.88 6.48 -2.49
C ILE A 267 18.91 6.79 -3.60
N ARG A 268 18.49 6.79 -4.86
CA ARG A 268 19.38 7.06 -6.00
C ARG A 268 19.92 8.49 -6.02
N MET A 269 19.09 9.44 -5.64
CA MET A 269 19.41 10.86 -5.78
C MET A 269 19.99 11.48 -4.51
N ALA A 270 19.53 11.07 -3.33
CA ALA A 270 19.98 11.60 -2.03
C ALA A 270 20.92 10.63 -1.29
N GLY A 271 21.14 9.43 -1.85
CA GLY A 271 22.08 8.45 -1.31
C GLY A 271 21.46 7.45 -0.34
N GLU A 272 22.28 6.48 0.06
CA GLU A 272 21.91 5.31 0.85
C GLU A 272 21.40 5.64 2.27
N ALA A 273 21.84 6.79 2.81
CA ALA A 273 21.37 7.27 4.11
C ALA A 273 19.91 7.74 4.10
N ALA A 274 19.32 7.90 2.92
CA ALA A 274 17.89 8.26 2.80
C ALA A 274 16.98 7.20 3.39
N LYS A 275 15.92 7.65 4.04
CA LYS A 275 14.95 6.81 4.75
C LYS A 275 13.56 6.92 4.10
N PRO A 276 13.30 6.17 3.02
CA PRO A 276 12.07 6.31 2.25
C PRO A 276 10.80 6.02 3.05
N GLY A 277 10.85 5.10 4.03
CA GLY A 277 9.71 4.81 4.91
C GLY A 277 9.33 6.01 5.76
N TRP A 278 10.29 6.70 6.35
CA TRP A 278 10.05 7.92 7.11
C TRP A 278 9.55 9.07 6.25
N ILE A 279 10.12 9.24 5.06
CA ILE A 279 9.68 10.27 4.10
C ILE A 279 8.23 10.01 3.69
N ALA A 280 7.87 8.77 3.37
CA ALA A 280 6.50 8.40 3.01
C ALA A 280 5.50 8.57 4.17
N ASN A 281 5.96 8.53 5.42
CA ASN A 281 5.11 8.72 6.60
C ASN A 281 4.65 10.17 6.82
N VAL A 282 5.27 11.12 6.15
CA VAL A 282 4.81 12.51 6.15
C VAL A 282 3.37 12.63 5.63
N ASN A 283 3.01 11.84 4.62
CA ASN A 283 1.65 11.85 4.06
C ASN A 283 0.58 11.47 5.09
N PRO A 284 0.56 10.26 5.71
CA PRO A 284 -0.47 9.91 6.69
C PRO A 284 -0.43 10.79 7.95
N LEU A 285 0.73 11.31 8.32
CA LEU A 285 0.81 12.25 9.43
C LEU A 285 0.03 13.54 9.12
N VAL A 286 0.25 14.12 7.95
CA VAL A 286 -0.49 15.32 7.51
C VAL A 286 -1.98 15.03 7.40
N VAL A 287 -2.35 13.88 6.84
CA VAL A 287 -3.76 13.49 6.72
C VAL A 287 -4.42 13.41 8.10
N VAL A 288 -3.82 12.72 9.06
CA VAL A 288 -4.38 12.59 10.43
C VAL A 288 -4.56 13.94 11.10
N LEU A 289 -3.58 14.84 10.97
CA LEU A 289 -3.61 16.15 11.60
C LEU A 289 -4.60 17.11 10.91
N MET A 290 -4.71 17.07 9.59
CA MET A 290 -5.37 18.11 8.82
C MET A 290 -6.75 17.73 8.28
N VAL A 291 -7.06 16.44 8.15
CA VAL A 291 -8.32 16.00 7.51
C VAL A 291 -9.56 16.57 8.18
N ASN A 292 -9.62 16.57 9.50
CA ASN A 292 -10.77 17.10 10.25
C ASN A 292 -10.91 18.61 10.10
N LEU A 293 -9.79 19.35 10.13
CA LEU A 293 -9.75 20.80 9.97
C LEU A 293 -10.21 21.20 8.57
N ILE A 294 -9.66 20.55 7.55
CA ILE A 294 -9.99 20.82 6.15
C ILE A 294 -11.44 20.43 5.86
N THR A 295 -11.90 19.27 6.33
CA THR A 295 -13.29 18.84 6.15
C THR A 295 -14.27 19.82 6.79
N LYS A 296 -13.98 20.32 8.01
CA LYS A 296 -14.79 21.33 8.67
C LYS A 296 -14.77 22.66 7.91
N TRP A 297 -13.61 23.10 7.44
CA TRP A 297 -13.50 24.33 6.66
C TRP A 297 -14.26 24.24 5.34
N MET A 298 -14.07 23.12 4.62
CA MET A 298 -14.71 22.88 3.32
C MET A 298 -16.20 22.48 3.42
N SER A 299 -16.74 22.26 4.62
CA SER A 299 -18.17 21.95 4.80
C SER A 299 -19.11 23.04 4.29
N ARG A 300 -18.59 24.27 4.17
CA ARG A 300 -19.31 25.44 3.62
C ARG A 300 -19.40 25.43 2.09
N TYR A 301 -18.62 24.59 1.41
CA TYR A 301 -18.52 24.52 -0.04
C TYR A 301 -19.06 23.20 -0.55
N THR A 302 -19.33 23.13 -1.87
CA THR A 302 -19.77 21.88 -2.49
C THR A 302 -18.66 20.83 -2.49
N ALA A 303 -19.04 19.55 -2.52
CA ALA A 303 -18.07 18.46 -2.63
C ALA A 303 -17.16 18.63 -3.88
N LEU A 304 -17.76 19.03 -5.00
CA LEU A 304 -17.02 19.29 -6.24
C LEU A 304 -15.96 20.39 -6.06
N THR A 305 -16.29 21.49 -5.39
CA THR A 305 -15.32 22.57 -5.12
C THR A 305 -14.13 22.07 -4.32
N SER A 306 -14.37 21.28 -3.27
CA SER A 306 -13.31 20.68 -2.47
C SER A 306 -12.40 19.80 -3.31
N MET A 307 -12.98 18.93 -4.14
CA MET A 307 -12.22 18.04 -5.02
C MET A 307 -11.39 18.80 -6.06
N VAL A 308 -11.96 19.86 -6.65
CA VAL A 308 -11.24 20.69 -7.63
C VAL A 308 -10.03 21.37 -6.97
N VAL A 309 -10.16 21.91 -5.76
CA VAL A 309 -9.04 22.50 -5.01
C VAL A 309 -7.95 21.45 -4.77
N GLY A 310 -8.31 20.26 -4.31
CA GLY A 310 -7.36 19.17 -4.13
C GLY A 310 -6.65 18.79 -5.43
N MET A 311 -7.38 18.69 -6.54
CA MET A 311 -6.81 18.36 -7.85
C MET A 311 -5.84 19.41 -8.38
N ILE A 312 -6.10 20.71 -8.14
CA ILE A 312 -5.21 21.80 -8.54
C ILE A 312 -3.91 21.79 -7.72
N LEU A 313 -3.96 21.35 -6.47
CA LEU A 313 -2.78 21.24 -5.62
C LEU A 313 -1.83 20.09 -6.02
N VAL A 314 -2.31 19.04 -6.71
CA VAL A 314 -1.47 17.91 -7.14
C VAL A 314 -0.29 18.32 -8.02
N PRO A 315 -0.48 19.05 -9.13
CA PRO A 315 0.65 19.51 -9.93
C PRO A 315 1.58 20.47 -9.17
N VAL A 316 1.05 21.27 -8.25
CA VAL A 316 1.88 22.12 -7.38
C VAL A 316 2.79 21.26 -6.49
N ALA A 317 2.26 20.21 -5.88
CA ALA A 317 3.04 19.28 -5.08
C ALA A 317 4.14 18.60 -5.93
N ALA A 318 3.82 18.16 -7.14
CA ALA A 318 4.78 17.56 -8.06
C ALA A 318 5.89 18.56 -8.50
N LEU A 319 5.53 19.80 -8.79
CA LEU A 319 6.49 20.85 -9.11
C LEU A 319 7.43 21.12 -7.93
N VAL A 320 6.91 21.23 -6.71
CA VAL A 320 7.74 21.40 -5.51
C VAL A 320 8.71 20.24 -5.33
N MET A 321 8.27 18.99 -5.50
CA MET A 321 9.17 17.83 -5.42
C MET A 321 10.30 17.92 -6.47
N SER A 322 10.01 18.37 -7.66
CA SER A 322 10.99 18.47 -8.76
C SER A 322 12.04 19.54 -8.54
N THR A 323 11.74 20.61 -7.77
CA THR A 323 12.70 21.70 -7.50
C THR A 323 13.93 21.22 -6.73
N GLY A 324 13.84 20.10 -6.00
CA GLY A 324 15.00 19.50 -5.32
C GLY A 324 16.18 19.20 -6.25
N ASN A 325 15.90 18.90 -7.53
CA ASN A 325 16.94 18.67 -8.54
C ASN A 325 17.65 19.96 -9.01
N LEU A 326 17.10 21.12 -8.70
CA LEU A 326 17.64 22.42 -9.09
C LEU A 326 18.48 23.08 -7.99
N LEU A 327 18.42 22.58 -6.76
CA LEU A 327 19.01 23.21 -5.58
C LEU A 327 20.46 22.76 -5.28
N GLY A 328 21.06 21.98 -6.16
CA GLY A 328 22.41 21.44 -5.93
C GLY A 328 22.46 20.33 -4.87
N SER A 329 23.65 20.06 -4.31
CA SER A 329 23.87 18.97 -3.37
C SER A 329 24.16 19.44 -1.93
N GLU A 330 24.29 20.73 -1.70
CA GLU A 330 24.60 21.28 -0.38
C GLU A 330 23.43 21.07 0.59
N PRO A 331 23.67 20.52 1.80
CA PRO A 331 22.59 20.26 2.75
C PRO A 331 21.87 21.55 3.19
N ILE A 332 20.53 21.54 3.14
CA ILE A 332 19.67 22.59 3.66
C ILE A 332 19.02 22.08 4.94
N PHE A 333 19.20 22.78 6.05
CA PHE A 333 18.75 22.32 7.37
C PHE A 333 19.23 20.90 7.76
N GLY A 334 20.44 20.53 7.30
CA GLY A 334 21.00 19.20 7.57
C GLY A 334 20.41 18.07 6.73
N MET A 335 19.54 18.35 5.77
CA MET A 335 18.95 17.40 4.84
C MET A 335 19.40 17.65 3.40
N HIS A 336 19.54 16.58 2.63
CA HIS A 336 19.77 16.69 1.20
C HIS A 336 18.59 17.45 0.55
N PRO A 337 18.84 18.44 -0.35
CA PRO A 337 17.77 19.29 -0.94
C PRO A 337 16.63 18.49 -1.58
N ILE A 338 16.94 17.39 -2.26
CA ILE A 338 15.95 16.48 -2.84
C ILE A 338 15.04 15.89 -1.74
N THR A 339 15.62 15.44 -0.64
CA THR A 339 14.84 14.91 0.49
C THR A 339 13.93 15.98 1.09
N LEU A 340 14.44 17.19 1.28
CA LEU A 340 13.67 18.30 1.81
C LEU A 340 12.48 18.66 0.90
N MET A 341 12.71 18.79 -0.40
CA MET A 341 11.65 19.13 -1.35
C MET A 341 10.63 18.00 -1.52
N LEU A 342 11.07 16.73 -1.43
CA LEU A 342 10.16 15.59 -1.35
C LEU A 342 9.27 15.66 -0.12
N VAL A 343 9.81 15.92 1.06
CA VAL A 343 9.04 16.05 2.30
C VAL A 343 7.98 17.15 2.14
N ILE A 344 8.36 18.35 1.67
CA ILE A 344 7.43 19.47 1.45
C ILE A 344 6.35 19.08 0.44
N GLY A 345 6.74 18.50 -0.68
CA GLY A 345 5.80 18.08 -1.71
C GLY A 345 4.85 16.97 -1.23
N ILE A 346 5.33 16.02 -0.42
CA ILE A 346 4.51 14.97 0.20
C ILE A 346 3.53 15.57 1.23
N MET A 347 3.94 16.61 1.97
CA MET A 347 3.01 17.36 2.83
C MET A 347 1.87 17.97 2.01
N LEU A 348 2.18 18.63 0.89
CA LEU A 348 1.17 19.16 -0.03
C LEU A 348 0.29 18.06 -0.61
N GLN A 349 0.86 16.91 -0.94
CA GLN A 349 0.12 15.74 -1.43
C GLN A 349 -0.85 15.19 -0.37
N GLY A 350 -0.44 15.16 0.91
CA GLY A 350 -1.32 14.82 2.03
C GLY A 350 -2.47 15.82 2.19
N LEU A 351 -2.22 17.12 1.97
CA LEU A 351 -3.28 18.13 1.94
C LEU A 351 -4.26 17.88 0.78
N CYS A 352 -3.76 17.57 -0.43
CA CYS A 352 -4.62 17.21 -1.57
C CYS A 352 -5.58 16.06 -1.20
N GLU A 353 -5.06 15.03 -0.53
CA GLU A 353 -5.85 13.89 -0.06
C GLU A 353 -6.95 14.34 0.92
N CYS A 354 -6.65 15.25 1.84
CA CYS A 354 -7.64 15.79 2.78
C CYS A 354 -8.78 16.57 2.10
N PHE A 355 -8.52 17.21 0.97
CA PHE A 355 -9.57 17.90 0.19
C PHE A 355 -10.44 16.93 -0.61
N ILE A 356 -9.88 15.83 -1.08
CA ILE A 356 -10.51 14.92 -2.04
C ILE A 356 -11.22 13.76 -1.31
N THR A 357 -10.50 13.00 -0.47
CA THR A 357 -10.95 11.72 0.09
C THR A 357 -12.23 11.81 0.93
N PRO A 358 -12.45 12.80 1.81
CA PRO A 358 -13.66 12.88 2.59
C PRO A 358 -14.92 13.25 1.79
N ARG A 359 -14.79 13.52 0.51
CA ARG A 359 -15.87 14.01 -0.36
C ARG A 359 -16.35 13.02 -1.41
N TYR A 360 -15.73 11.86 -1.47
CA TYR A 360 -16.21 10.75 -2.30
C TYR A 360 -17.56 10.23 -1.88
#